data_80165392e1945d9fb2f2232b7aea779a
#
_entry.id   80165392e1945d9fb2f2232b7aea779a
#
_cell.length_a   1.000
_cell.length_b   1.000
_cell.length_c   1.000
_cell.angle_alpha   90.00
_cell.angle_beta   90.00
_cell.angle_gamma   90.00
#
_symmetry.space_group_name_H-M   'P 1'
#
loop_
_entity.id
_entity.type
_entity.pdbx_description
1 polymer ?
#
loop_
_entity_poly.entity_id
_entity_poly.type
_entity_poly.pdbx_seq_one_letter_code
_entity_poly.pdbx_strand_id
1 'polypeptide(L)'
;MVFVGNINQSVDVLLKGTSLFDSFPSEMGTDTAFLDRMHCYLPGWEIPKFRPEHFTNDYGFISDYLAEFIRELRKEQYGDAIDHYFRLGRNLNQRDTIAVRRMADGYLKLLYPDGSFTKEEVEEVLQISLEMRRRVKEQLKKLGGMEFYDVNFSYIDNETFEEHYVSVPEQGGGKLIPEGMCNPGQIYTVSQGKSGMLGVFRLESQMLPGNGKFKRTGIGSDRDAKKIHKYSFQLLESKWKPYQWFYNYYNERLYY
;
A
#
# COMPACT_ATOMS: atom_id res chain seq x y z
N MET A 1 16.08 15.39 1.97
CA MET A 1 15.41 15.79 3.24
C MET A 1 14.79 14.53 3.81
N VAL A 2 14.93 14.30 5.10
CA VAL A 2 14.38 13.13 5.80
C VAL A 2 13.48 13.63 6.93
N PHE A 3 12.29 13.08 7.06
CA PHE A 3 11.36 13.36 8.14
C PHE A 3 11.26 12.11 9.02
N VAL A 4 11.33 12.30 10.33
CA VAL A 4 11.17 11.25 11.32
C VAL A 4 10.11 11.70 12.31
N GLY A 5 9.15 10.87 12.61
CA GLY A 5 8.07 11.21 13.52
C GLY A 5 7.41 9.97 14.11
N ASN A 6 6.69 10.18 15.19
CA ASN A 6 5.86 9.16 15.81
C ASN A 6 4.40 9.29 15.34
N ILE A 7 3.73 8.15 15.21
CA ILE A 7 2.29 8.12 14.99
C ILE A 7 1.56 8.23 16.32
N ASN A 8 0.48 9.02 16.33
CA ASN A 8 -0.28 9.32 17.56
C ASN A 8 -1.37 8.28 17.89
N GLN A 9 -1.59 7.33 17.01
CA GLN A 9 -2.61 6.28 17.15
C GLN A 9 -2.02 4.92 16.73
N SER A 10 -2.74 3.83 17.01
CA SER A 10 -2.32 2.53 16.51
C SER A 10 -2.36 2.49 14.98
N VAL A 11 -1.46 1.72 14.38
CA VAL A 11 -1.34 1.55 12.92
C VAL A 11 -2.68 1.13 12.32
N ASP A 12 -3.37 0.17 12.95
CA ASP A 12 -4.66 -0.34 12.47
C ASP A 12 -5.74 0.75 12.39
N VAL A 13 -5.73 1.69 13.31
CA VAL A 13 -6.68 2.82 13.33
C VAL A 13 -6.35 3.80 12.21
N LEU A 14 -5.06 4.14 12.05
CA LEU A 14 -4.61 5.06 10.99
C LEU A 14 -4.84 4.47 9.59
N LEU A 15 -4.53 3.19 9.39
CA LEU A 15 -4.73 2.53 8.11
C LEU A 15 -6.21 2.45 7.70
N LYS A 16 -7.11 2.33 8.67
CA LYS A 16 -8.57 2.23 8.41
C LYS A 16 -9.27 3.58 8.31
N GLY A 17 -8.80 4.59 8.99
CA GLY A 17 -9.54 5.85 9.17
C GLY A 17 -8.93 7.06 8.48
N THR A 18 -7.62 7.18 8.51
CA THR A 18 -6.90 8.38 8.10
C THR A 18 -5.66 8.05 7.26
N SER A 19 -4.81 9.03 7.04
CA SER A 19 -3.52 8.85 6.38
C SER A 19 -2.39 8.72 7.40
N LEU A 20 -1.37 7.96 7.08
CA LEU A 20 -0.12 7.91 7.85
C LEU A 20 0.61 9.26 7.84
N PHE A 21 0.22 10.18 6.95
CA PHE A 21 0.73 11.56 6.91
C PHE A 21 0.06 12.50 7.90
N ASP A 22 -0.95 12.06 8.65
CA ASP A 22 -1.61 12.86 9.69
C ASP A 22 -0.67 13.25 10.84
N SER A 23 0.49 12.60 10.97
CA SER A 23 1.53 12.98 11.91
C SER A 23 2.34 14.22 11.49
N PHE A 24 2.20 14.67 10.23
CA PHE A 24 2.80 15.95 9.79
C PHE A 24 2.01 17.15 10.33
N PRO A 25 2.66 18.32 10.46
CA PRO A 25 1.94 19.57 10.65
C PRO A 25 0.86 19.75 9.59
N SER A 26 -0.29 20.33 9.96
CA SER A 26 -1.47 20.44 9.09
C SER A 26 -1.17 21.06 7.73
N GLU A 27 -0.29 22.05 7.69
CA GLU A 27 0.11 22.76 6.47
C GLU A 27 0.87 21.85 5.49
N MET A 28 1.60 20.87 6.01
CA MET A 28 2.36 19.90 5.20
C MET A 28 1.55 18.65 4.90
N GLY A 29 0.79 18.17 5.89
CA GLY A 29 0.03 16.93 5.79
C GLY A 29 -1.15 16.99 4.83
N THR A 30 -1.61 18.19 4.47
CA THR A 30 -2.68 18.43 3.49
C THR A 30 -2.17 18.82 2.10
N ASP A 31 -0.90 19.18 1.97
CA ASP A 31 -0.29 19.52 0.67
C ASP A 31 0.10 18.26 -0.10
N THR A 32 -0.80 17.78 -0.94
CA THR A 32 -0.56 16.61 -1.80
C THR A 32 0.61 16.79 -2.74
N ALA A 33 0.87 18.01 -3.21
CA ALA A 33 1.99 18.30 -4.10
C ALA A 33 3.35 18.21 -3.38
N PHE A 34 3.40 18.59 -2.10
CA PHE A 34 4.57 18.39 -1.25
C PHE A 34 4.78 16.89 -0.96
N LEU A 35 3.72 16.20 -0.52
CA LEU A 35 3.78 14.79 -0.17
C LEU A 35 4.14 13.89 -1.37
N ASP A 36 3.66 14.22 -2.57
CA ASP A 36 3.98 13.48 -3.80
C ASP A 36 5.46 13.62 -4.24
N ARG A 37 6.20 14.55 -3.65
CA ARG A 37 7.66 14.65 -3.83
C ARG A 37 8.47 13.76 -2.90
N MET A 38 7.83 13.11 -1.92
CA MET A 38 8.49 12.14 -1.06
C MET A 38 8.80 10.88 -1.85
N HIS A 39 10.05 10.45 -1.82
CA HIS A 39 10.48 9.28 -2.60
C HIS A 39 10.05 7.98 -1.95
N CYS A 40 10.09 7.89 -0.62
CA CYS A 40 9.75 6.68 0.11
C CYS A 40 9.02 6.98 1.41
N TYR A 41 8.29 5.97 1.88
CA TYR A 41 7.76 5.90 3.23
C TYR A 41 8.25 4.60 3.87
N LEU A 42 9.01 4.73 4.97
CA LEU A 42 9.51 3.61 5.73
C LEU A 42 8.71 3.49 7.05
N PRO A 43 7.88 2.46 7.19
CA PRO A 43 7.14 2.22 8.42
C PRO A 43 8.07 1.79 9.56
N GLY A 44 8.16 2.60 10.61
CA GLY A 44 9.05 2.31 11.75
C GLY A 44 8.67 1.04 12.50
N TRP A 45 7.41 0.61 12.43
CA TRP A 45 6.95 -0.64 13.06
C TRP A 45 7.40 -1.91 12.32
N GLU A 46 7.82 -1.82 11.06
CA GLU A 46 8.41 -2.93 10.30
C GLU A 46 9.89 -3.13 10.65
N ILE A 47 10.53 -2.11 11.25
CA ILE A 47 11.91 -2.22 11.70
C ILE A 47 11.93 -3.02 13.01
N PRO A 48 12.72 -4.11 13.09
CA PRO A 48 12.83 -4.89 14.32
C PRO A 48 13.27 -4.01 15.49
N LYS A 49 12.61 -4.18 16.64
CA LYS A 49 13.02 -3.48 17.86
C LYS A 49 14.44 -3.91 18.24
N PHE A 50 15.22 -2.93 18.67
CA PHE A 50 16.58 -3.18 19.11
C PHE A 50 16.59 -4.15 20.32
N ARG A 51 17.41 -5.18 20.22
CA ARG A 51 17.55 -6.24 21.25
C ARG A 51 19.02 -6.42 21.60
N PRO A 52 19.35 -7.01 22.76
CA PRO A 52 20.74 -7.30 23.12
C PRO A 52 21.54 -8.07 22.07
N GLU A 53 20.87 -8.96 21.32
CA GLU A 53 21.49 -9.78 20.28
C GLU A 53 21.96 -8.95 19.05
N HIS A 54 21.48 -7.72 18.92
CA HIS A 54 21.91 -6.81 17.86
C HIS A 54 23.21 -6.08 18.18
N PHE A 55 23.70 -6.16 19.41
CA PHE A 55 25.02 -5.63 19.75
C PHE A 55 26.09 -6.62 19.32
N THR A 56 27.12 -6.12 18.66
CA THR A 56 28.33 -6.90 18.39
C THR A 56 29.40 -6.60 19.43
N ASN A 57 30.23 -7.59 19.72
CA ASN A 57 31.46 -7.43 20.48
C ASN A 57 32.68 -7.27 19.57
N ASP A 58 32.48 -7.31 18.27
CA ASP A 58 33.51 -7.15 17.25
C ASP A 58 33.78 -5.68 16.96
N TYR A 59 34.97 -5.41 16.43
CA TYR A 59 35.33 -4.08 15.99
C TYR A 59 34.55 -3.74 14.72
N GLY A 60 33.95 -2.56 14.69
CA GLY A 60 33.27 -2.00 13.53
C GLY A 60 34.02 -0.81 12.94
N PHE A 61 33.58 -0.34 11.78
CA PHE A 61 34.04 0.92 11.24
C PHE A 61 33.55 2.09 12.09
N ILE A 62 34.41 3.06 12.30
CA ILE A 62 34.00 4.33 12.92
C ILE A 62 33.01 5.05 12.00
N SER A 63 32.05 5.74 12.61
CA SER A 63 30.98 6.46 11.88
C SER A 63 31.52 7.51 10.90
N ASP A 64 32.63 8.16 11.22
CA ASP A 64 33.24 9.16 10.35
C ASP A 64 33.79 8.53 9.05
N TYR A 65 34.41 7.35 9.15
CA TYR A 65 34.86 6.62 7.98
C TYR A 65 33.68 6.20 7.10
N LEU A 66 32.60 5.67 7.71
CA LEU A 66 31.39 5.31 6.98
C LEU A 66 30.77 6.54 6.28
N ALA A 67 30.75 7.70 6.95
CA ALA A 67 30.23 8.94 6.37
C ALA A 67 31.02 9.37 5.14
N GLU A 68 32.36 9.33 5.19
CA GLU A 68 33.21 9.66 4.04
C GLU A 68 33.06 8.62 2.92
N PHE A 69 32.94 7.36 3.26
CA PHE A 69 32.70 6.30 2.27
C PHE A 69 31.37 6.53 1.51
N ILE A 70 30.28 6.78 2.24
CA ILE A 70 28.98 7.13 1.65
C ILE A 70 29.08 8.40 0.80
N ARG A 71 29.90 9.38 1.24
CA ARG A 71 30.13 10.62 0.50
C ARG A 71 30.82 10.34 -0.86
N GLU A 72 31.79 9.44 -0.90
CA GLU A 72 32.44 9.04 -2.15
C GLU A 72 31.47 8.30 -3.07
N LEU A 73 30.65 7.36 -2.54
CA LEU A 73 29.62 6.67 -3.31
C LEU A 73 28.59 7.59 -3.98
N ARG A 74 28.42 8.82 -3.49
CA ARG A 74 27.54 9.81 -4.14
C ARG A 74 28.03 10.25 -5.52
N LYS A 75 29.31 10.00 -5.86
CA LYS A 75 29.88 10.31 -7.16
C LYS A 75 29.52 9.26 -8.21
N GLU A 76 29.25 8.04 -7.76
CA GLU A 76 28.83 6.94 -8.62
C GLU A 76 27.36 7.10 -9.03
N GLN A 77 26.98 6.49 -10.15
CA GLN A 77 25.61 6.49 -10.66
C GLN A 77 25.28 5.09 -11.23
N TYR A 78 24.40 4.39 -10.54
CA TYR A 78 23.93 3.05 -10.94
C TYR A 78 22.45 3.05 -11.34
N GLY A 79 21.85 4.23 -11.50
CA GLY A 79 20.42 4.36 -11.84
C GLY A 79 20.03 3.75 -13.18
N ASP A 80 20.97 3.63 -14.10
CA ASP A 80 20.76 3.03 -15.41
C ASP A 80 20.79 1.48 -15.37
N ALA A 81 21.23 0.90 -14.26
CA ALA A 81 21.26 -0.56 -14.08
C ALA A 81 19.89 -1.20 -14.27
N ILE A 82 18.82 -0.51 -13.86
CA ILE A 82 17.45 -0.97 -14.06
C ILE A 82 17.19 -1.20 -15.55
N ASP A 83 17.57 -0.26 -16.42
CA ASP A 83 17.23 -0.29 -17.84
C ASP A 83 17.93 -1.43 -18.61
N HIS A 84 19.02 -1.96 -18.05
CA HIS A 84 19.70 -3.13 -18.63
C HIS A 84 18.81 -4.37 -18.58
N TYR A 85 18.05 -4.55 -17.51
CA TYR A 85 17.29 -5.77 -17.25
C TYR A 85 15.78 -5.56 -17.27
N PHE A 86 15.30 -4.37 -16.89
CA PHE A 86 13.88 -4.12 -16.63
C PHE A 86 13.41 -2.79 -17.21
N ARG A 87 12.12 -2.67 -17.43
CA ARG A 87 11.42 -1.42 -17.72
C ARG A 87 10.36 -1.17 -16.65
N LEU A 88 10.21 0.07 -16.24
CA LEU A 88 9.14 0.47 -15.32
C LEU A 88 7.77 0.39 -16.02
N GLY A 89 6.76 -0.05 -15.29
CA GLY A 89 5.40 -0.18 -15.78
C GLY A 89 4.75 1.16 -16.12
N ARG A 90 3.65 1.08 -16.88
CA ARG A 90 2.95 2.26 -17.42
C ARG A 90 2.23 3.09 -16.37
N ASN A 91 1.97 2.51 -15.20
CA ASN A 91 1.18 3.15 -14.14
C ASN A 91 2.01 4.06 -13.24
N LEU A 92 3.31 4.18 -13.49
CA LEU A 92 4.20 5.11 -12.81
C LEU A 92 4.23 6.44 -13.56
N ASN A 93 3.89 7.52 -12.86
CA ASN A 93 4.08 8.85 -13.41
C ASN A 93 5.57 9.27 -13.33
N GLN A 94 5.88 10.46 -13.85
CA GLN A 94 7.26 10.94 -13.87
C GLN A 94 7.87 11.05 -12.47
N ARG A 95 7.10 11.48 -11.46
CA ARG A 95 7.59 11.58 -10.07
C ARG A 95 7.86 10.21 -9.47
N ASP A 96 6.99 9.24 -9.75
CA ASP A 96 7.18 7.87 -9.30
C ASP A 96 8.45 7.27 -9.91
N THR A 97 8.64 7.45 -11.21
CA THR A 97 9.84 7.01 -11.93
C THR A 97 11.13 7.61 -11.35
N ILE A 98 11.13 8.92 -11.10
CA ILE A 98 12.30 9.60 -10.48
C ILE A 98 12.56 9.05 -9.08
N ALA A 99 11.51 8.85 -8.28
CA ALA A 99 11.64 8.35 -6.92
C ALA A 99 12.21 6.93 -6.90
N VAL A 100 11.66 6.03 -7.72
CA VAL A 100 12.11 4.63 -7.81
C VAL A 100 13.56 4.55 -8.28
N ARG A 101 13.92 5.27 -9.35
CA ARG A 101 15.31 5.27 -9.86
C ARG A 101 16.32 5.80 -8.83
N ARG A 102 15.98 6.86 -8.10
CA ARG A 102 16.86 7.41 -7.07
C ARG A 102 17.03 6.49 -5.88
N MET A 103 15.98 5.78 -5.50
CA MET A 103 16.08 4.80 -4.42
C MET A 103 16.89 3.59 -4.86
N ALA A 104 16.63 3.06 -6.04
CA ALA A 104 17.40 1.93 -6.57
C ALA A 104 18.89 2.27 -6.72
N ASP A 105 19.21 3.44 -7.27
CA ASP A 105 20.59 3.95 -7.31
C ASP A 105 21.24 4.00 -5.92
N GLY A 106 20.50 4.50 -4.93
CA GLY A 106 20.98 4.55 -3.54
C GLY A 106 21.20 3.17 -2.92
N TYR A 107 20.27 2.24 -3.12
CA TYR A 107 20.41 0.87 -2.61
C TYR A 107 21.55 0.12 -3.29
N LEU A 108 21.69 0.22 -4.62
CA LEU A 108 22.80 -0.41 -5.34
C LEU A 108 24.16 0.10 -4.86
N LYS A 109 24.30 1.40 -4.62
CA LYS A 109 25.53 1.99 -4.05
C LYS A 109 25.87 1.46 -2.66
N LEU A 110 24.87 1.26 -1.83
CA LEU A 110 25.08 0.78 -0.46
C LEU A 110 25.34 -0.71 -0.38
N LEU A 111 24.68 -1.51 -1.21
CA LEU A 111 24.76 -2.97 -1.17
C LEU A 111 25.89 -3.48 -2.05
N TYR A 112 26.15 -2.82 -3.19
CA TYR A 112 27.10 -3.22 -4.22
C TYR A 112 28.01 -2.03 -4.60
N PRO A 113 28.84 -1.54 -3.65
CA PRO A 113 29.62 -0.32 -3.83
C PRO A 113 30.68 -0.43 -4.93
N ASP A 114 31.07 -1.64 -5.30
CA ASP A 114 31.99 -1.94 -6.40
C ASP A 114 31.35 -1.90 -7.80
N GLY A 115 30.01 -1.70 -7.84
CA GLY A 115 29.26 -1.67 -9.09
C GLY A 115 29.04 -3.05 -9.73
N SER A 116 29.34 -4.13 -9.00
CA SER A 116 29.15 -5.50 -9.48
C SER A 116 27.85 -6.07 -8.91
N PHE A 117 26.82 -6.20 -9.72
CA PHE A 117 25.52 -6.73 -9.33
C PHE A 117 24.91 -7.59 -10.45
N THR A 118 24.18 -8.61 -10.05
CA THR A 118 23.46 -9.51 -10.96
C THR A 118 22.07 -8.97 -11.31
N LYS A 119 21.37 -9.61 -12.24
CA LYS A 119 19.99 -9.29 -12.61
C LYS A 119 19.06 -9.45 -11.41
N GLU A 120 19.21 -10.52 -10.65
CA GLU A 120 18.40 -10.85 -9.48
C GLU A 120 18.57 -9.80 -8.37
N GLU A 121 19.79 -9.33 -8.15
CA GLU A 121 20.09 -8.29 -7.16
C GLU A 121 19.50 -6.94 -7.58
N VAL A 122 19.54 -6.61 -8.87
CA VAL A 122 18.87 -5.40 -9.40
C VAL A 122 17.35 -5.54 -9.27
N GLU A 123 16.80 -6.73 -9.50
CA GLU A 123 15.37 -7.00 -9.35
C GLU A 123 14.90 -6.82 -7.90
N GLU A 124 15.62 -7.37 -6.94
CA GLU A 124 15.31 -7.21 -5.50
C GLU A 124 15.31 -5.73 -5.10
N VAL A 125 16.34 -4.98 -5.49
CA VAL A 125 16.43 -3.55 -5.23
C VAL A 125 15.31 -2.77 -5.91
N LEU A 126 14.93 -3.15 -7.13
CA LEU A 126 13.83 -2.54 -7.86
C LEU A 126 12.49 -2.79 -7.17
N GLN A 127 12.23 -4.01 -6.73
CA GLN A 127 11.01 -4.37 -6.00
C GLN A 127 10.86 -3.57 -4.71
N ILE A 128 11.93 -3.47 -3.92
CA ILE A 128 11.95 -2.65 -2.69
C ILE A 128 11.67 -1.18 -3.01
N SER A 129 12.32 -0.65 -4.03
CA SER A 129 12.16 0.75 -4.43
C SER A 129 10.74 1.06 -4.91
N LEU A 130 10.14 0.17 -5.68
CA LEU A 130 8.76 0.27 -6.13
C LEU A 130 7.80 0.23 -4.94
N GLU A 131 7.98 -0.71 -4.02
CA GLU A 131 7.12 -0.83 -2.84
C GLU A 131 7.20 0.41 -1.94
N MET A 132 8.39 0.91 -1.66
CA MET A 132 8.58 2.12 -0.84
C MET A 132 7.89 3.36 -1.45
N ARG A 133 7.96 3.52 -2.77
CA ARG A 133 7.26 4.61 -3.47
C ARG A 133 5.75 4.36 -3.52
N ARG A 134 5.33 3.12 -3.75
CA ARG A 134 3.92 2.73 -3.75
C ARG A 134 3.24 3.09 -2.42
N ARG A 135 3.91 2.90 -1.29
CA ARG A 135 3.42 3.28 0.04
C ARG A 135 3.12 4.77 0.16
N VAL A 136 3.95 5.63 -0.40
CA VAL A 136 3.67 7.08 -0.48
C VAL A 136 2.40 7.33 -1.30
N LYS A 137 2.28 6.70 -2.46
CA LYS A 137 1.13 6.85 -3.35
C LYS A 137 -0.17 6.36 -2.71
N GLU A 138 -0.11 5.26 -1.95
CA GLU A 138 -1.24 4.71 -1.21
C GLU A 138 -1.78 5.70 -0.16
N GLN A 139 -0.91 6.45 0.49
CA GLN A 139 -1.33 7.48 1.43
C GLN A 139 -1.89 8.71 0.71
N LEU A 140 -1.30 9.11 -0.42
CA LEU A 140 -1.83 10.18 -1.26
C LEU A 140 -3.22 9.88 -1.80
N LYS A 141 -3.49 8.63 -2.16
CA LYS A 141 -4.82 8.15 -2.56
C LYS A 141 -5.89 8.42 -1.50
N LYS A 142 -5.54 8.39 -0.22
CA LYS A 142 -6.45 8.69 0.88
C LYS A 142 -6.72 10.18 1.05
N LEU A 143 -5.76 11.02 0.71
CA LEU A 143 -5.80 12.47 0.90
C LEU A 143 -6.31 13.21 -0.33
N GLY A 144 -5.98 12.71 -1.51
CA GLY A 144 -6.07 13.45 -2.75
C GLY A 144 -7.09 12.95 -3.75
N GLY A 145 -6.99 13.48 -4.95
CA GLY A 145 -7.88 13.23 -6.07
C GLY A 145 -7.56 11.94 -6.84
N MET A 146 -8.28 11.78 -7.96
CA MET A 146 -8.20 10.60 -8.82
C MET A 146 -6.83 10.33 -9.44
N GLU A 147 -5.96 11.34 -9.50
CA GLU A 147 -4.58 11.23 -10.02
C GLU A 147 -3.69 10.28 -9.23
N PHE A 148 -4.04 10.02 -7.95
CA PHE A 148 -3.31 9.11 -7.07
C PHE A 148 -3.95 7.73 -6.98
N TYR A 149 -5.01 7.47 -7.74
CA TYR A 149 -5.82 6.26 -7.54
C TYR A 149 -5.14 4.98 -8.02
N ASP A 150 -4.31 5.08 -9.06
CA ASP A 150 -3.59 3.93 -9.59
C ASP A 150 -2.28 3.73 -8.82
N VAL A 151 -2.28 2.70 -8.00
CA VAL A 151 -1.14 2.28 -7.16
C VAL A 151 -0.58 0.92 -7.56
N ASN A 152 -1.00 0.39 -8.72
CA ASN A 152 -0.53 -0.88 -9.25
C ASN A 152 0.81 -0.69 -9.95
N PHE A 153 1.85 -0.54 -9.15
CA PHE A 153 3.19 -0.38 -9.67
C PHE A 153 3.71 -1.71 -10.20
N SER A 154 4.37 -1.65 -11.33
CA SER A 154 4.90 -2.83 -12.01
C SER A 154 6.24 -2.55 -12.67
N TYR A 155 6.92 -3.61 -13.02
CA TYR A 155 8.09 -3.60 -13.89
C TYR A 155 7.98 -4.75 -14.88
N ILE A 156 8.65 -4.62 -16.02
CA ILE A 156 8.63 -5.58 -17.11
C ILE A 156 10.05 -6.08 -17.31
N ASP A 157 10.23 -7.38 -17.28
CA ASP A 157 11.50 -8.01 -17.62
C ASP A 157 11.80 -7.83 -19.13
N ASN A 158 13.00 -7.38 -19.47
CA ASN A 158 13.38 -7.09 -20.86
C ASN A 158 13.62 -8.35 -21.70
N GLU A 159 13.88 -9.50 -21.07
CA GLU A 159 14.12 -10.77 -21.75
C GLU A 159 12.84 -11.57 -21.93
N THR A 160 12.06 -11.73 -20.87
CA THR A 160 10.84 -12.54 -20.88
C THR A 160 9.60 -11.76 -21.31
N PHE A 161 9.65 -10.43 -21.24
CA PHE A 161 8.51 -9.52 -21.44
C PHE A 161 7.37 -9.75 -20.45
N GLU A 162 7.62 -10.46 -19.37
CA GLU A 162 6.64 -10.63 -18.29
C GLU A 162 6.54 -9.36 -17.44
N GLU A 163 5.31 -8.99 -17.11
CA GLU A 163 5.04 -7.86 -16.23
C GLU A 163 4.79 -8.35 -14.80
N HIS A 164 5.61 -7.85 -13.87
CA HIS A 164 5.55 -8.18 -12.46
C HIS A 164 4.98 -7.01 -11.67
N TYR A 165 3.98 -7.28 -10.85
CA TYR A 165 3.33 -6.26 -10.03
C TYR A 165 3.85 -6.29 -8.61
N VAL A 166 4.14 -5.10 -8.08
CA VAL A 166 4.49 -4.90 -6.67
C VAL A 166 3.22 -4.63 -5.89
N SER A 167 2.94 -5.50 -4.94
CA SER A 167 1.72 -5.48 -4.15
C SER A 167 2.00 -5.35 -2.66
N VAL A 168 0.98 -4.99 -1.89
CA VAL A 168 1.08 -4.93 -0.42
C VAL A 168 1.13 -6.36 0.13
N PRO A 169 2.14 -6.71 0.94
CA PRO A 169 2.21 -8.04 1.57
C PRO A 169 0.95 -8.39 2.37
N GLU A 170 0.34 -7.43 3.05
CA GLU A 170 -0.89 -7.58 3.83
C GLU A 170 -2.12 -7.92 2.98
N GLN A 171 -2.08 -7.62 1.68
CA GLN A 171 -3.10 -8.01 0.71
C GLN A 171 -2.73 -9.31 -0.02
N GLY A 172 -1.70 -9.98 0.44
CA GLY A 172 -1.30 -11.30 -0.04
C GLY A 172 -0.63 -11.34 -1.40
N GLY A 173 -0.17 -10.18 -1.93
CA GLY A 173 0.52 -10.13 -3.24
C GLY A 173 -0.29 -10.72 -4.40
N GLY A 174 -1.56 -11.00 -4.17
CA GLY A 174 -2.41 -11.73 -5.08
C GLY A 174 -3.27 -10.84 -5.95
N LYS A 175 -4.07 -11.46 -6.76
CA LYS A 175 -5.11 -10.81 -7.57
C LYS A 175 -5.99 -9.94 -6.67
N LEU A 176 -6.34 -8.74 -7.13
CA LEU A 176 -7.25 -7.83 -6.43
C LEU A 176 -8.56 -8.51 -6.01
N ILE A 177 -9.02 -9.46 -6.82
CA ILE A 177 -10.16 -10.32 -6.53
C ILE A 177 -9.60 -11.72 -6.28
N PRO A 178 -9.74 -12.28 -5.07
CA PRO A 178 -9.30 -13.64 -4.78
C PRO A 178 -9.99 -14.66 -5.69
N GLU A 179 -9.30 -15.73 -6.02
CA GLU A 179 -9.92 -16.87 -6.69
C GLU A 179 -10.76 -17.70 -5.71
N GLY A 180 -11.90 -18.19 -6.19
CA GLY A 180 -12.80 -19.01 -5.41
C GLY A 180 -13.94 -18.24 -4.74
N MET A 181 -14.56 -18.88 -3.75
CA MET A 181 -15.68 -18.28 -3.02
C MET A 181 -15.16 -17.30 -1.94
N CYS A 182 -15.73 -16.10 -1.93
CA CYS A 182 -15.50 -15.17 -0.85
C CYS A 182 -16.09 -15.68 0.47
N ASN A 183 -15.53 -15.23 1.59
CA ASN A 183 -16.13 -15.49 2.89
C ASN A 183 -17.56 -14.92 2.97
N PRO A 184 -18.47 -15.54 3.71
CA PRO A 184 -19.80 -14.98 3.93
C PRO A 184 -19.72 -13.54 4.42
N GLY A 185 -20.49 -12.65 3.78
CA GLY A 185 -20.45 -11.23 4.07
C GLY A 185 -19.42 -10.42 3.31
N GLN A 186 -18.63 -11.02 2.44
CA GLN A 186 -17.68 -10.33 1.57
C GLN A 186 -18.09 -10.45 0.11
N ILE A 187 -18.05 -9.34 -0.62
CA ILE A 187 -18.29 -9.29 -2.06
C ILE A 187 -17.39 -8.25 -2.71
N TYR A 188 -16.93 -8.56 -3.90
CA TYR A 188 -16.19 -7.62 -4.74
C TYR A 188 -17.13 -7.05 -5.80
N THR A 189 -17.06 -5.74 -6.00
CA THR A 189 -17.81 -5.05 -7.05
C THR A 189 -16.89 -4.19 -7.88
N VAL A 190 -17.20 -4.06 -9.16
CA VAL A 190 -16.52 -3.15 -10.07
C VAL A 190 -17.46 -1.99 -10.34
N SER A 191 -16.96 -0.78 -10.18
CA SER A 191 -17.72 0.44 -10.48
C SER A 191 -16.87 1.41 -11.28
N GLN A 192 -17.53 2.15 -12.15
CA GLN A 192 -16.88 3.21 -12.91
C GLN A 192 -17.06 4.55 -12.18
N GLY A 193 -15.94 5.23 -11.92
CA GLY A 193 -15.94 6.57 -11.36
C GLY A 193 -16.36 7.63 -12.39
N LYS A 194 -16.61 8.86 -11.92
CA LYS A 194 -16.95 10.00 -12.79
C LYS A 194 -15.88 10.32 -13.83
N SER A 195 -14.64 9.93 -13.59
CA SER A 195 -13.51 10.05 -14.50
C SER A 195 -13.46 8.98 -15.61
N GLY A 196 -14.40 8.03 -15.61
CA GLY A 196 -14.38 6.89 -16.52
C GLY A 196 -13.48 5.73 -16.05
N MET A 197 -12.71 5.88 -14.99
CA MET A 197 -11.86 4.82 -14.46
C MET A 197 -12.69 3.74 -13.75
N LEU A 198 -12.33 2.49 -14.01
CA LEU A 198 -12.89 1.33 -13.31
C LEU A 198 -12.16 1.13 -11.99
N GLY A 199 -12.92 0.95 -10.91
CA GLY A 199 -12.41 0.61 -9.60
C GLY A 199 -12.99 -0.70 -9.10
N VAL A 200 -12.18 -1.49 -8.43
CA VAL A 200 -12.62 -2.69 -7.71
C VAL A 200 -12.80 -2.32 -6.25
N PHE A 201 -13.95 -2.63 -5.70
CA PHE A 201 -14.30 -2.34 -4.31
C PHE A 201 -14.65 -3.62 -3.59
N ARG A 202 -14.07 -3.83 -2.42
CA ARG A 202 -14.46 -4.88 -1.50
C ARG A 202 -15.53 -4.35 -0.56
N LEU A 203 -16.70 -4.95 -0.59
CA LEU A 203 -17.78 -4.68 0.34
C LEU A 203 -17.79 -5.77 1.41
N GLU A 204 -17.82 -5.35 2.65
CA GLU A 204 -17.89 -6.25 3.79
C GLU A 204 -19.17 -5.94 4.58
N SER A 205 -19.89 -6.97 4.93
CA SER A 205 -21.06 -6.90 5.80
C SER A 205 -20.89 -7.83 6.99
N GLN A 206 -21.24 -7.32 8.16
CA GLN A 206 -21.22 -8.07 9.40
C GLN A 206 -22.53 -7.87 10.13
N MET A 207 -23.09 -8.97 10.59
CA MET A 207 -24.27 -8.94 11.44
C MET A 207 -23.84 -9.07 12.90
N LEU A 208 -24.25 -8.13 13.70
CA LEU A 208 -23.95 -8.08 15.13
C LEU A 208 -25.26 -8.14 15.92
N PRO A 209 -25.28 -8.80 17.08
CA PRO A 209 -26.40 -8.71 18.01
C PRO A 209 -26.67 -7.26 18.37
N GLY A 210 -27.93 -6.82 18.27
CA GLY A 210 -28.27 -5.43 18.54
C GLY A 210 -29.73 -5.09 18.28
N ASN A 211 -30.03 -3.80 18.16
CA ASN A 211 -31.38 -3.25 18.05
C ASN A 211 -31.93 -3.18 16.59
N GLY A 212 -31.37 -3.95 15.67
CA GLY A 212 -31.81 -3.98 14.27
C GLY A 212 -31.43 -2.74 13.44
N LYS A 213 -30.50 -1.89 13.92
CA LYS A 213 -30.08 -0.73 13.16
C LYS A 213 -29.01 -1.07 12.13
N PHE A 214 -29.19 -0.58 10.90
CA PHE A 214 -28.19 -0.68 9.85
C PHE A 214 -27.18 0.47 9.96
N LYS A 215 -25.91 0.12 10.10
CA LYS A 215 -24.81 1.06 10.11
C LYS A 215 -23.90 0.79 8.89
N ARG A 216 -23.48 1.83 8.22
CA ARG A 216 -22.56 1.77 7.09
C ARG A 216 -21.40 2.73 7.30
N THR A 217 -20.23 2.33 6.82
CA THR A 217 -19.00 3.12 6.88
C THR A 217 -18.26 3.03 5.55
N GLY A 218 -17.40 3.99 5.25
CA GLY A 218 -16.53 3.93 4.06
C GLY A 218 -17.18 4.28 2.72
N ILE A 219 -18.44 4.75 2.68
CA ILE A 219 -19.16 5.07 1.43
C ILE A 219 -18.93 6.52 0.97
N GLY A 220 -18.07 7.24 1.63
CA GLY A 220 -17.78 8.64 1.28
C GLY A 220 -19.00 9.58 1.39
N SER A 221 -18.94 10.70 0.69
CA SER A 221 -19.98 11.75 0.68
C SER A 221 -21.01 11.59 -0.44
N ASP A 222 -20.83 10.65 -1.37
CA ASP A 222 -21.70 10.48 -2.53
C ASP A 222 -23.15 10.19 -2.12
N ARG A 223 -24.06 11.07 -2.55
CA ARG A 223 -25.50 10.98 -2.23
C ARG A 223 -26.18 9.81 -2.91
N ASP A 224 -25.76 9.47 -4.14
CA ASP A 224 -26.39 8.41 -4.92
C ASP A 224 -25.94 7.03 -4.43
N ALA A 225 -24.68 6.86 -4.07
CA ALA A 225 -24.19 5.67 -3.38
C ALA A 225 -24.96 5.45 -2.07
N LYS A 226 -25.19 6.49 -1.28
CA LYS A 226 -25.97 6.41 -0.04
C LYS A 226 -27.43 5.98 -0.27
N LYS A 227 -28.06 6.46 -1.36
CA LYS A 227 -29.43 6.05 -1.72
C LYS A 227 -29.48 4.58 -2.13
N ILE A 228 -28.57 4.14 -3.02
CA ILE A 228 -28.52 2.74 -3.49
C ILE A 228 -28.39 1.80 -2.30
N HIS A 229 -27.48 2.08 -1.37
CA HIS A 229 -27.32 1.26 -0.18
C HIS A 229 -28.57 1.23 0.72
N LYS A 230 -29.26 2.36 0.83
CA LYS A 230 -30.52 2.41 1.58
C LYS A 230 -31.60 1.53 0.93
N TYR A 231 -31.76 1.62 -0.37
CA TYR A 231 -32.73 0.80 -1.10
C TYR A 231 -32.40 -0.69 -1.08
N SER A 232 -31.11 -1.03 -1.23
CA SER A 232 -30.65 -2.41 -1.15
C SER A 232 -30.95 -3.01 0.23
N PHE A 233 -30.74 -2.25 1.30
CA PHE A 233 -31.07 -2.70 2.64
C PHE A 233 -32.58 -2.88 2.85
N GLN A 234 -33.40 -1.94 2.39
CA GLN A 234 -34.86 -2.06 2.45
C GLN A 234 -35.37 -3.28 1.68
N LEU A 235 -34.75 -3.57 0.52
CA LEU A 235 -35.07 -4.77 -0.26
C LEU A 235 -34.71 -6.06 0.50
N LEU A 236 -33.52 -6.09 1.11
CA LEU A 236 -33.09 -7.21 1.95
C LEU A 236 -34.02 -7.39 3.15
N GLU A 237 -34.36 -6.30 3.84
CA GLU A 237 -35.26 -6.34 4.99
C GLU A 237 -36.67 -6.84 4.60
N SER A 238 -37.18 -6.44 3.44
CA SER A 238 -38.46 -6.91 2.92
C SER A 238 -38.47 -8.40 2.57
N LYS A 239 -37.33 -8.92 2.11
CA LYS A 239 -37.16 -10.33 1.76
C LYS A 239 -36.70 -11.20 2.93
N TRP A 240 -36.17 -10.59 3.99
CA TRP A 240 -35.61 -11.30 5.15
C TRP A 240 -36.68 -11.98 6.02
N LYS A 241 -37.86 -11.41 6.10
CA LYS A 241 -38.97 -11.99 6.87
C LYS A 241 -39.27 -13.46 6.55
N PRO A 242 -39.19 -13.94 5.28
CA PRO A 242 -39.38 -15.34 4.97
C PRO A 242 -38.22 -16.24 5.39
N TYR A 243 -37.01 -15.69 5.61
CA TYR A 243 -35.79 -16.45 5.93
C TYR A 243 -35.41 -16.41 7.41
N GLN A 244 -36.22 -15.78 8.26
CA GLN A 244 -36.02 -15.79 9.71
C GLN A 244 -35.97 -17.20 10.31
N TRP A 245 -36.63 -18.14 9.65
CA TRP A 245 -36.58 -19.56 9.95
C TRP A 245 -35.16 -20.17 9.71
N PHE A 246 -34.48 -19.78 8.66
CA PHE A 246 -33.11 -20.25 8.37
C PHE A 246 -32.08 -19.73 9.39
N TYR A 247 -32.27 -18.54 9.88
CA TYR A 247 -31.41 -17.92 10.89
C TYR A 247 -31.49 -18.62 12.24
N ASN A 248 -32.67 -18.95 12.68
CA ASN A 248 -32.90 -19.71 13.91
C ASN A 248 -32.33 -21.13 13.81
N TYR A 249 -32.45 -21.77 12.65
CA TYR A 249 -31.93 -23.11 12.40
C TYR A 249 -30.41 -23.19 12.40
N TYR A 250 -29.70 -22.16 11.93
CA TYR A 250 -28.23 -22.11 11.94
C TYR A 250 -27.68 -21.74 13.32
N ASN A 251 -28.32 -20.88 14.07
CA ASN A 251 -27.87 -20.49 15.42
C ASN A 251 -28.08 -21.63 16.44
N GLU A 252 -29.07 -22.47 16.28
CA GLU A 252 -29.26 -23.63 17.17
C GLU A 252 -28.23 -24.74 16.95
N ARG A 253 -27.53 -24.76 15.80
CA ARG A 253 -26.48 -25.77 15.50
C ARG A 253 -25.06 -25.32 15.80
N LEU A 254 -24.83 -24.06 16.11
CA LEU A 254 -23.50 -23.54 16.48
C LEU A 254 -23.20 -23.65 17.99
N TYR A 255 -24.07 -24.25 18.78
CA TYR A 255 -23.88 -24.50 20.22
C TYR A 255 -23.81 -26.00 20.60
N TYR A 256 -23.38 -26.86 19.67
CA TYR A 256 -23.03 -28.25 19.98
C TYR A 256 -21.66 -28.60 19.41
#